data_3a27b58cc0e09ec7af073e38da600695
#
_entry.id   3a27b58cc0e09ec7af073e38da600695
#
_cell.length_a   1.000
_cell.length_b   1.000
_cell.length_c   1.000
_cell.angle_alpha   90.00
_cell.angle_beta   90.00
_cell.angle_gamma   90.00
#
_symmetry.space_group_name_H-M   'P 1'
#
loop_
_entity.id
_entity.type
_entity.pdbx_description
1 polymer ?
#
loop_
_entity_poly.entity_id
_entity_poly.type
_entity_poly.pdbx_seq_one_letter_code
_entity_poly.pdbx_strand_id
1 'polypeptide(L)'
;MSEAEAGVDVRVPPLGDFKDVPVIAILATVGQTVAENDALVTLESDKATIDVPAPFAGVVREILVKVGDRIGEGTLIARIAYTGEAPVTPAPVAPTTGTVASDTTARTEDTIRMQRPAAIDAAQITGADEPAFDVFYPLVVFGAGPGGYTAAFRAADLGLTVGLIERSPTLGGVCLNVGCIPSKALLHAARVIDEAASMANFGIAFGAPQIDLERLRAWKNRIVNRLTSGLNSLAKQRKVEVVRGEARFVSAHRIAVTDANGTRVVGFEQCIVAAGSEPVRLAGVPDDPRIIDSTGALELAARPARMLVIGGGIIGLEMGCVYSALGTRVTVVELSPGLMPGCDPDLVRPLEKRLRAHYEAIYTGIKVAAVEATPEAIRVTFEGAGAPEPQAYDRVLLAVGRRPNGGSLAIEVTGVEVDARGFLPVDRQMRTRVSHIFAVGDVAGGPMLAHKATHEGKVAAEVAAGLKRAFDARVIPSVAYTDPEVAWVGLTESEAKAQGIPYGKAAFPWIASGRSLAINREEGFTKLLFDPDTHRVLGGGIVGTNAGDLISEVTLAIELGADASDIGLTIHPHPTLSETVAFAAEAFEGTLTDLYIPKKG
;
A
#
# COMPACT_ATOMS: atom_id res chain seq x y z
N MET A 1 33.97 -44.72 16.61
CA MET A 1 33.73 -43.46 15.90
C MET A 1 32.42 -42.92 16.39
N SER A 2 32.44 -41.77 17.07
CA SER A 2 31.20 -41.15 17.58
C SER A 2 30.42 -40.56 16.41
N GLU A 3 29.09 -40.48 16.53
CA GLU A 3 28.19 -39.87 15.51
C GLU A 3 28.63 -38.42 15.13
N ALA A 4 29.36 -37.74 15.99
CA ALA A 4 29.93 -36.41 15.73
C ALA A 4 31.02 -36.38 14.61
N GLU A 5 31.66 -37.53 14.26
CA GLU A 5 32.66 -37.64 13.20
C GLU A 5 32.06 -37.93 11.82
N ALA A 6 30.81 -38.39 11.75
CA ALA A 6 30.18 -38.86 10.50
C ALA A 6 29.55 -37.73 9.63
N GLY A 7 29.42 -36.53 10.14
CA GLY A 7 28.81 -35.39 9.45
C GLY A 7 27.25 -35.50 9.36
N VAL A 8 26.58 -34.35 9.42
CA VAL A 8 25.14 -34.24 9.28
C VAL A 8 24.77 -34.06 7.82
N ASP A 9 23.77 -34.82 7.36
CA ASP A 9 23.24 -34.75 6.00
C ASP A 9 22.61 -33.40 5.70
N VAL A 10 23.02 -32.75 4.63
CA VAL A 10 22.39 -31.53 4.10
C VAL A 10 21.61 -31.88 2.85
N ARG A 11 20.34 -31.58 2.86
CA ARG A 11 19.40 -31.90 1.79
C ARG A 11 18.83 -30.64 1.16
N VAL A 12 18.44 -30.74 -0.10
CA VAL A 12 17.74 -29.68 -0.83
C VAL A 12 16.43 -29.35 -0.10
N PRO A 13 16.21 -28.08 0.31
CA PRO A 13 14.97 -27.67 0.97
C PRO A 13 13.77 -27.73 -0.01
N PRO A 14 12.53 -27.54 0.47
CA PRO A 14 11.37 -27.48 -0.40
C PRO A 14 11.53 -26.43 -1.48
N LEU A 15 11.50 -26.87 -2.75
CA LEU A 15 11.67 -26.03 -3.94
C LEU A 15 10.31 -25.61 -4.56
N GLY A 16 9.19 -25.81 -3.87
CA GLY A 16 7.85 -25.61 -4.40
C GLY A 16 7.55 -26.60 -5.53
N ASP A 17 7.07 -26.11 -6.68
CA ASP A 17 6.66 -27.00 -7.80
C ASP A 17 7.81 -27.56 -8.65
N PHE A 18 9.10 -27.29 -8.29
CA PHE A 18 10.26 -27.71 -9.08
C PHE A 18 10.77 -29.09 -8.65
N LYS A 19 10.67 -30.09 -9.54
CA LYS A 19 11.01 -31.49 -9.24
C LYS A 19 12.32 -31.98 -9.85
N ASP A 20 12.92 -31.24 -10.78
CA ASP A 20 14.08 -31.70 -11.54
C ASP A 20 14.90 -30.48 -12.00
N VAL A 21 15.75 -29.94 -11.11
CA VAL A 21 16.44 -28.66 -11.29
C VAL A 21 17.94 -28.91 -11.46
N PRO A 22 18.63 -28.38 -12.49
CA PRO A 22 20.05 -28.59 -12.68
C PRO A 22 20.89 -27.82 -11.66
N VAL A 23 21.96 -28.45 -11.18
CA VAL A 23 23.03 -27.83 -10.40
C VAL A 23 23.93 -27.07 -11.37
N ILE A 24 24.04 -25.76 -11.24
CA ILE A 24 24.85 -24.90 -12.12
C ILE A 24 26.19 -24.50 -11.50
N ALA A 25 26.28 -24.49 -10.17
CA ALA A 25 27.55 -24.21 -9.48
C ALA A 25 27.63 -24.96 -8.15
N ILE A 26 28.87 -25.33 -7.75
CA ILE A 26 29.21 -25.80 -6.42
C ILE A 26 30.10 -24.73 -5.80
N LEU A 27 29.60 -24.11 -4.71
CA LEU A 27 30.22 -22.95 -4.09
C LEU A 27 31.11 -23.30 -2.89
N ALA A 28 30.94 -24.51 -2.31
CA ALA A 28 31.73 -25.01 -1.20
C ALA A 28 32.68 -26.11 -1.65
N THR A 29 33.78 -26.28 -0.93
CA THR A 29 34.77 -27.34 -1.18
C THR A 29 34.91 -28.25 0.04
N VAL A 30 35.28 -29.52 -0.18
CA VAL A 30 35.53 -30.47 0.91
C VAL A 30 36.70 -29.96 1.77
N GLY A 31 36.50 -29.92 3.08
CA GLY A 31 37.44 -29.36 4.05
C GLY A 31 37.25 -27.88 4.37
N GLN A 32 36.41 -27.18 3.64
CA GLN A 32 36.05 -25.77 3.90
C GLN A 32 35.22 -25.64 5.15
N THR A 33 35.52 -24.65 5.98
CA THR A 33 34.62 -24.21 7.08
C THR A 33 33.58 -23.26 6.50
N VAL A 34 32.32 -23.55 6.76
CA VAL A 34 31.18 -22.74 6.34
C VAL A 34 30.41 -22.24 7.57
N ALA A 35 29.88 -21.03 7.50
CA ALA A 35 28.93 -20.50 8.48
C ALA A 35 27.52 -20.97 8.18
N GLU A 36 26.63 -20.84 9.14
CA GLU A 36 25.18 -21.00 8.90
C GLU A 36 24.70 -20.01 7.82
N ASN A 37 23.91 -20.49 6.86
CA ASN A 37 23.43 -19.80 5.67
C ASN A 37 24.48 -19.51 4.57
N ASP A 38 25.70 -19.97 4.67
CA ASP A 38 26.65 -19.94 3.53
C ASP A 38 26.15 -20.83 2.39
N ALA A 39 26.19 -20.33 1.15
CA ALA A 39 25.74 -21.06 -0.02
C ALA A 39 26.67 -22.25 -0.34
N LEU A 40 26.08 -23.44 -0.49
CA LEU A 40 26.82 -24.69 -0.80
C LEU A 40 26.79 -25.04 -2.29
N VAL A 41 25.60 -24.97 -2.89
CA VAL A 41 25.36 -25.25 -4.32
C VAL A 41 24.32 -24.29 -4.87
N THR A 42 24.43 -23.96 -6.17
CA THR A 42 23.46 -23.15 -6.89
C THR A 42 22.66 -24.01 -7.86
N LEU A 43 21.35 -23.93 -7.80
CA LEU A 43 20.39 -24.58 -8.68
C LEU A 43 19.79 -23.54 -9.62
N GLU A 44 19.48 -23.92 -10.86
CA GLU A 44 18.82 -23.03 -11.84
C GLU A 44 17.50 -23.67 -12.29
N SER A 45 16.41 -22.97 -12.02
CA SER A 45 15.09 -23.30 -12.58
C SER A 45 14.78 -22.40 -13.78
N ASP A 46 13.78 -22.72 -14.57
CA ASP A 46 13.32 -21.92 -15.71
C ASP A 46 12.95 -20.46 -15.33
N LYS A 47 12.91 -20.14 -14.04
CA LYS A 47 12.44 -18.83 -13.54
C LYS A 47 13.41 -18.13 -12.58
N ALA A 48 14.34 -18.84 -11.94
CA ALA A 48 15.26 -18.26 -10.96
C ALA A 48 16.45 -19.19 -10.65
N THR A 49 17.56 -18.60 -10.24
CA THR A 49 18.68 -19.27 -9.57
C THR A 49 18.41 -19.32 -8.06
N ILE A 50 18.66 -20.47 -7.44
CA ILE A 50 18.42 -20.74 -6.02
C ILE A 50 19.70 -21.29 -5.40
N ASP A 51 20.23 -20.60 -4.39
CA ASP A 51 21.33 -21.10 -3.60
C ASP A 51 20.81 -21.98 -2.46
N VAL A 52 21.40 -23.17 -2.29
CA VAL A 52 21.09 -24.04 -1.16
C VAL A 52 22.08 -23.73 -0.04
N PRO A 53 21.60 -23.19 1.12
CA PRO A 53 22.46 -22.75 2.20
C PRO A 53 22.89 -23.91 3.12
N ALA A 54 24.00 -23.71 3.84
CA ALA A 54 24.39 -24.54 4.98
C ALA A 54 23.42 -24.34 6.15
N PRO A 55 22.81 -25.40 6.70
CA PRO A 55 21.82 -25.27 7.77
C PRO A 55 22.44 -24.96 9.15
N PHE A 56 23.77 -25.03 9.28
CA PHE A 56 24.54 -24.69 10.49
C PHE A 56 26.01 -24.49 10.15
N ALA A 57 26.77 -23.87 11.03
CA ALA A 57 28.20 -23.68 10.89
C ALA A 57 28.96 -25.00 11.11
N GLY A 58 29.90 -25.32 10.20
CA GLY A 58 30.64 -26.57 10.28
C GLY A 58 31.73 -26.73 9.20
N VAL A 59 32.35 -27.90 9.11
CA VAL A 59 33.33 -28.23 8.08
C VAL A 59 32.68 -29.18 7.08
N VAL A 60 32.70 -28.82 5.80
CA VAL A 60 32.22 -29.67 4.70
C VAL A 60 33.04 -30.94 4.60
N ARG A 61 32.46 -32.09 4.82
CA ARG A 61 33.11 -33.40 4.77
C ARG A 61 33.01 -34.06 3.40
N GLU A 62 31.84 -33.88 2.76
CA GLU A 62 31.56 -34.51 1.49
C GLU A 62 30.60 -33.66 0.67
N ILE A 63 30.77 -33.60 -0.64
CA ILE A 63 29.82 -33.04 -1.59
C ILE A 63 29.38 -34.17 -2.50
N LEU A 64 28.08 -34.40 -2.59
CA LEU A 64 27.49 -35.59 -3.19
C LEU A 64 26.80 -35.30 -4.55
N VAL A 65 26.94 -34.08 -5.05
CA VAL A 65 26.39 -33.65 -6.34
C VAL A 65 27.48 -33.00 -7.20
N LYS A 66 27.28 -32.96 -8.52
CA LYS A 66 28.17 -32.33 -9.51
C LYS A 66 27.41 -31.29 -10.31
N VAL A 67 28.15 -30.33 -10.89
CA VAL A 67 27.57 -29.40 -11.87
C VAL A 67 27.00 -30.20 -13.05
N GLY A 68 25.76 -29.95 -13.39
CA GLY A 68 24.97 -30.63 -14.41
C GLY A 68 24.04 -31.72 -13.89
N ASP A 69 24.16 -32.16 -12.63
CA ASP A 69 23.20 -33.08 -12.02
C ASP A 69 21.82 -32.42 -11.92
N ARG A 70 20.77 -33.19 -12.15
CA ARG A 70 19.40 -32.76 -11.99
C ARG A 70 18.85 -33.32 -10.68
N ILE A 71 18.46 -32.43 -9.78
CA ILE A 71 18.08 -32.78 -8.40
C ILE A 71 16.75 -32.13 -8.02
N GLY A 72 16.09 -32.68 -7.02
CA GLY A 72 14.81 -32.18 -6.48
C GLY A 72 14.84 -32.08 -4.96
N GLU A 73 13.73 -31.65 -4.40
CA GLU A 73 13.51 -31.57 -2.96
C GLU A 73 13.91 -32.85 -2.22
N GLY A 74 14.59 -32.72 -1.08
CA GLY A 74 15.03 -33.82 -0.25
C GLY A 74 16.29 -34.54 -0.75
N THR A 75 16.84 -34.21 -1.95
CA THR A 75 18.09 -34.79 -2.46
C THR A 75 19.24 -34.43 -1.54
N LEU A 76 20.06 -35.44 -1.15
CA LEU A 76 21.24 -35.26 -0.33
C LEU A 76 22.36 -34.62 -1.17
N ILE A 77 22.84 -33.44 -0.75
CA ILE A 77 23.84 -32.67 -1.52
C ILE A 77 25.23 -32.60 -0.87
N ALA A 78 25.28 -32.60 0.46
CA ALA A 78 26.55 -32.51 1.19
C ALA A 78 26.42 -33.13 2.58
N ARG A 79 27.59 -33.37 3.22
CA ARG A 79 27.73 -33.69 4.64
C ARG A 79 28.61 -32.67 5.32
N ILE A 80 28.15 -32.11 6.44
CA ILE A 80 28.87 -31.09 7.21
C ILE A 80 29.09 -31.59 8.64
N ALA A 81 30.35 -31.60 9.09
CA ALA A 81 30.68 -31.89 10.49
C ALA A 81 30.53 -30.60 11.32
N TYR A 82 29.85 -30.72 12.44
CA TYR A 82 29.63 -29.59 13.35
C TYR A 82 30.96 -29.14 14.02
N THR A 83 31.15 -27.82 14.14
CA THR A 83 32.40 -27.25 14.74
C THR A 83 32.15 -26.66 16.14
N GLY A 84 30.94 -26.77 16.69
CA GLY A 84 30.55 -26.27 18.02
C GLY A 84 29.86 -27.34 18.86
N GLU A 85 29.61 -27.07 20.16
CA GLU A 85 28.80 -27.94 20.98
C GLU A 85 27.42 -28.14 20.35
N ALA A 86 26.97 -29.39 20.23
CA ALA A 86 25.69 -29.73 19.63
C ALA A 86 24.56 -28.98 20.37
N PRO A 87 23.56 -28.40 19.67
CA PRO A 87 22.42 -27.82 20.34
C PRO A 87 21.71 -28.89 21.16
N VAL A 88 21.70 -28.68 22.48
CA VAL A 88 20.98 -29.54 23.41
C VAL A 88 19.49 -29.33 23.12
N THR A 89 18.84 -30.36 22.63
CA THR A 89 17.38 -30.40 22.55
C THR A 89 16.82 -30.18 23.97
N PRO A 90 16.03 -29.13 24.24
CA PRO A 90 15.49 -28.94 25.58
C PRO A 90 14.55 -30.10 25.90
N ALA A 91 14.88 -30.82 26.98
CA ALA A 91 13.97 -31.79 27.58
C ALA A 91 12.75 -31.03 28.15
N PRO A 92 11.56 -31.64 28.17
CA PRO A 92 10.35 -30.97 28.63
C PRO A 92 10.48 -30.64 30.14
N VAL A 93 10.47 -29.35 30.45
CA VAL A 93 10.43 -28.85 31.84
C VAL A 93 9.01 -29.01 32.36
N ALA A 94 8.86 -29.76 33.43
CA ALA A 94 7.61 -29.89 34.17
C ALA A 94 7.16 -28.52 34.73
N PRO A 95 5.86 -28.21 34.77
CA PRO A 95 5.37 -26.90 35.17
C PRO A 95 5.47 -26.73 36.70
N THR A 96 6.23 -25.72 37.13
CA THR A 96 6.11 -25.20 38.50
C THR A 96 4.95 -24.21 38.54
N THR A 97 3.97 -24.50 39.37
CA THR A 97 2.80 -23.69 39.65
C THR A 97 3.18 -22.41 40.38
N GLY A 98 3.06 -21.27 39.71
CA GLY A 98 3.07 -19.94 40.32
C GLY A 98 1.94 -19.14 39.71
N THR A 99 0.86 -18.94 40.47
CA THR A 99 -0.34 -18.21 40.07
C THR A 99 -0.03 -16.72 39.96
N VAL A 100 0.02 -16.18 38.76
CA VAL A 100 -0.20 -14.75 38.50
C VAL A 100 -1.32 -14.67 37.46
N ALA A 101 -2.46 -14.15 37.89
CA ALA A 101 -3.58 -13.91 37.02
C ALA A 101 -3.24 -12.73 36.08
N SER A 102 -3.01 -13.03 34.85
CA SER A 102 -3.06 -12.06 33.77
C SER A 102 -4.02 -12.59 32.71
N ASP A 103 -5.08 -11.84 32.49
CA ASP A 103 -6.11 -12.09 31.50
C ASP A 103 -5.51 -11.85 30.10
N THR A 104 -4.85 -12.88 29.57
CA THR A 104 -4.40 -12.92 28.19
C THR A 104 -5.22 -13.98 27.48
N THR A 105 -6.23 -13.53 26.75
CA THR A 105 -6.92 -14.39 25.78
C THR A 105 -5.91 -14.91 24.77
N ALA A 106 -5.49 -16.15 24.98
CA ALA A 106 -4.63 -16.90 24.06
C ALA A 106 -5.28 -16.96 22.68
N ARG A 107 -4.55 -16.51 21.67
CA ARG A 107 -4.83 -16.86 20.27
C ARG A 107 -4.46 -18.32 20.08
N THR A 108 -5.41 -19.21 20.33
CA THR A 108 -5.30 -20.60 19.87
C THR A 108 -5.53 -20.63 18.37
N GLU A 109 -4.56 -21.16 17.63
CA GLU A 109 -4.77 -21.64 16.27
C GLU A 109 -5.69 -22.87 16.36
N ASP A 110 -6.99 -22.62 16.48
CA ASP A 110 -7.98 -23.63 16.23
C ASP A 110 -8.02 -23.89 14.73
N THR A 111 -7.50 -25.04 14.32
CA THR A 111 -7.85 -25.66 13.04
C THR A 111 -9.34 -26.01 13.12
N ILE A 112 -10.18 -25.01 12.96
CA ILE A 112 -11.62 -25.17 12.94
C ILE A 112 -11.94 -25.94 11.65
N ARG A 113 -12.27 -27.22 11.82
CA ARG A 113 -12.92 -28.01 10.78
C ARG A 113 -14.28 -27.37 10.52
N MET A 114 -14.32 -26.47 9.52
CA MET A 114 -15.51 -25.73 9.15
C MET A 114 -16.66 -26.70 8.83
N GLN A 115 -17.73 -26.66 9.62
CA GLN A 115 -19.03 -27.04 9.11
C GLN A 115 -19.43 -25.94 8.11
N ARG A 116 -19.39 -26.28 6.82
CA ARG A 116 -19.97 -25.43 5.78
C ARG A 116 -21.37 -25.03 6.21
N PRO A 117 -21.75 -23.72 6.17
CA PRO A 117 -23.17 -23.37 6.11
C PRO A 117 -23.79 -24.21 4.99
N ALA A 118 -24.95 -24.82 5.24
CA ALA A 118 -25.65 -25.56 4.22
C ALA A 118 -25.80 -24.63 2.99
N ALA A 119 -25.27 -25.08 1.84
CA ALA A 119 -25.42 -24.32 0.59
C ALA A 119 -26.94 -24.16 0.36
N ILE A 120 -27.39 -22.91 0.26
CA ILE A 120 -28.76 -22.63 -0.17
C ILE A 120 -28.84 -23.15 -1.60
N ASP A 121 -29.79 -24.03 -1.89
CA ASP A 121 -29.97 -24.57 -3.22
C ASP A 121 -30.23 -23.39 -4.18
N ALA A 122 -29.48 -23.32 -5.29
CA ALA A 122 -29.66 -22.28 -6.31
C ALA A 122 -31.13 -22.14 -6.77
N ALA A 123 -31.90 -23.23 -6.67
CA ALA A 123 -33.34 -23.25 -6.92
C ALA A 123 -34.18 -22.48 -5.86
N GLN A 124 -33.65 -22.27 -4.65
CA GLN A 124 -34.37 -21.53 -3.58
C GLN A 124 -34.20 -20.00 -3.68
N ILE A 125 -33.28 -19.52 -4.53
CA ILE A 125 -33.02 -18.10 -4.74
C ILE A 125 -33.86 -17.53 -5.92
N THR A 126 -34.63 -18.37 -6.61
CA THR A 126 -35.48 -17.95 -7.72
C THR A 126 -36.85 -17.49 -7.21
N GLY A 127 -37.02 -16.18 -7.01
CA GLY A 127 -38.33 -15.56 -6.98
C GLY A 127 -38.98 -15.67 -8.37
N ALA A 128 -40.30 -15.81 -8.45
CA ALA A 128 -41.04 -16.00 -9.71
C ALA A 128 -40.84 -14.87 -10.75
N ASP A 129 -40.30 -13.71 -10.35
CA ASP A 129 -40.07 -12.50 -11.17
C ASP A 129 -38.58 -12.19 -11.42
N GLU A 130 -37.63 -13.03 -10.98
CA GLU A 130 -36.19 -12.75 -11.19
C GLU A 130 -35.70 -13.27 -12.56
N PRO A 131 -34.83 -12.52 -13.27
CA PRO A 131 -34.24 -12.99 -14.53
C PRO A 131 -33.50 -14.32 -14.32
N ALA A 132 -33.59 -15.25 -15.28
CA ALA A 132 -32.75 -16.44 -15.29
C ALA A 132 -31.28 -16.02 -15.29
N PHE A 133 -30.40 -16.84 -14.70
CA PHE A 133 -28.95 -16.58 -14.73
C PHE A 133 -28.26 -17.57 -15.66
N ASP A 134 -27.18 -17.13 -16.28
CA ASP A 134 -26.32 -17.95 -17.15
C ASP A 134 -25.26 -18.72 -16.37
N VAL A 135 -24.80 -18.13 -15.25
CA VAL A 135 -23.81 -18.71 -14.34
C VAL A 135 -24.10 -18.29 -12.89
N PHE A 136 -23.77 -19.17 -11.94
CA PHE A 136 -24.01 -18.95 -10.51
C PHE A 136 -22.72 -19.12 -9.70
N TYR A 137 -22.48 -18.20 -8.75
CA TYR A 137 -21.42 -18.31 -7.76
C TYR A 137 -21.98 -18.11 -6.35
N PRO A 138 -21.60 -18.96 -5.36
CA PRO A 138 -21.91 -18.71 -3.95
C PRO A 138 -21.45 -17.33 -3.48
N LEU A 139 -20.30 -16.87 -3.95
CA LEU A 139 -19.80 -15.52 -3.70
C LEU A 139 -19.37 -14.83 -5.01
N VAL A 140 -19.93 -13.65 -5.23
CA VAL A 140 -19.46 -12.74 -6.28
C VAL A 140 -18.70 -11.60 -5.63
N VAL A 141 -17.54 -11.24 -6.20
CA VAL A 141 -16.84 -9.99 -5.89
C VAL A 141 -16.95 -9.07 -7.08
N PHE A 142 -17.51 -7.88 -6.87
CA PHE A 142 -17.78 -6.88 -7.89
C PHE A 142 -16.67 -5.83 -7.90
N GLY A 143 -15.74 -5.92 -8.85
CA GLY A 143 -14.55 -5.08 -8.99
C GLY A 143 -13.27 -5.74 -8.47
N ALA A 144 -12.20 -5.66 -9.26
CA ALA A 144 -10.91 -6.31 -8.97
C ALA A 144 -9.80 -5.31 -8.59
N GLY A 145 -10.15 -4.22 -7.92
CA GLY A 145 -9.19 -3.35 -7.22
C GLY A 145 -8.60 -4.02 -5.96
N PRO A 146 -7.73 -3.34 -5.19
CA PRO A 146 -7.07 -3.92 -4.01
C PRO A 146 -8.02 -4.60 -3.03
N GLY A 147 -9.14 -4.00 -2.69
CA GLY A 147 -10.16 -4.64 -1.84
C GLY A 147 -10.79 -5.87 -2.50
N GLY A 148 -11.10 -5.78 -3.80
CA GLY A 148 -11.81 -6.84 -4.52
C GLY A 148 -10.97 -8.08 -4.76
N TYR A 149 -9.76 -7.95 -5.34
CA TYR A 149 -8.93 -9.15 -5.56
C TYR A 149 -8.50 -9.78 -4.22
N THR A 150 -8.26 -8.96 -3.18
CA THR A 150 -7.96 -9.49 -1.84
C THR A 150 -9.14 -10.26 -1.26
N ALA A 151 -10.36 -9.71 -1.36
CA ALA A 151 -11.56 -10.41 -0.91
C ALA A 151 -11.77 -11.72 -1.68
N ALA A 152 -11.65 -11.69 -3.01
CA ALA A 152 -11.81 -12.89 -3.84
C ALA A 152 -10.80 -13.99 -3.51
N PHE A 153 -9.53 -13.62 -3.35
CA PHE A 153 -8.46 -14.58 -3.03
C PHE A 153 -8.62 -15.12 -1.61
N ARG A 154 -8.92 -14.27 -0.63
CA ARG A 154 -9.16 -14.71 0.75
C ARG A 154 -10.37 -15.63 0.85
N ALA A 155 -11.45 -15.33 0.16
CA ALA A 155 -12.63 -16.18 0.12
C ALA A 155 -12.35 -17.56 -0.53
N ALA A 156 -11.57 -17.57 -1.61
CA ALA A 156 -11.14 -18.81 -2.25
C ALA A 156 -10.21 -19.64 -1.34
N ASP A 157 -9.28 -19.01 -0.62
CA ASP A 157 -8.41 -19.66 0.37
C ASP A 157 -9.23 -20.26 1.55
N LEU A 158 -10.43 -19.71 1.82
CA LEU A 158 -11.39 -20.23 2.79
C LEU A 158 -12.34 -21.31 2.18
N GLY A 159 -12.13 -21.69 0.93
CA GLY A 159 -12.84 -22.78 0.24
C GLY A 159 -14.16 -22.37 -0.42
N LEU A 160 -14.44 -21.07 -0.58
CA LEU A 160 -15.59 -20.60 -1.33
C LEU A 160 -15.31 -20.65 -2.84
N THR A 161 -16.36 -20.94 -3.63
CA THR A 161 -16.33 -20.74 -5.09
C THR A 161 -16.64 -19.30 -5.39
N VAL A 162 -15.71 -18.62 -6.08
CA VAL A 162 -15.76 -17.15 -6.25
C VAL A 162 -15.78 -16.76 -7.72
N GLY A 163 -16.77 -15.92 -8.10
CA GLY A 163 -16.76 -15.16 -9.34
C GLY A 163 -16.24 -13.74 -9.09
N LEU A 164 -15.20 -13.30 -9.78
CA LEU A 164 -14.63 -11.96 -9.70
C LEU A 164 -14.98 -11.19 -10.97
N ILE A 165 -15.85 -10.19 -10.84
CA ILE A 165 -16.29 -9.36 -11.97
C ILE A 165 -15.35 -8.16 -12.12
N GLU A 166 -14.85 -7.92 -13.34
CA GLU A 166 -13.97 -6.77 -13.64
C GLU A 166 -14.22 -6.23 -15.05
N ARG A 167 -14.43 -4.93 -15.15
CA ARG A 167 -14.66 -4.25 -16.44
C ARG A 167 -13.39 -4.04 -17.25
N SER A 168 -12.24 -3.86 -16.56
CA SER A 168 -10.96 -3.61 -17.20
C SER A 168 -10.32 -4.90 -17.72
N PRO A 169 -9.48 -4.84 -18.76
CA PRO A 169 -8.80 -6.04 -19.29
C PRO A 169 -7.80 -6.65 -18.30
N THR A 170 -7.36 -5.89 -17.30
CA THR A 170 -6.40 -6.32 -16.27
C THR A 170 -7.00 -6.23 -14.87
N LEU A 171 -6.58 -7.12 -13.97
CA LEU A 171 -6.88 -7.02 -12.53
C LEU A 171 -6.05 -5.92 -11.88
N GLY A 172 -6.39 -5.53 -10.63
CA GLY A 172 -5.63 -4.57 -9.84
C GLY A 172 -6.29 -3.20 -9.70
N GLY A 173 -7.38 -2.96 -10.45
CA GLY A 173 -8.16 -1.71 -10.38
C GLY A 173 -7.33 -0.46 -10.65
N VAL A 174 -7.80 0.68 -10.13
CA VAL A 174 -7.12 1.99 -10.28
C VAL A 174 -5.71 1.94 -9.68
N CYS A 175 -5.53 1.38 -8.49
CA CYS A 175 -4.26 1.42 -7.76
C CYS A 175 -3.10 0.85 -8.59
N LEU A 176 -3.24 -0.38 -9.13
CA LEU A 176 -2.15 -1.02 -9.85
C LEU A 176 -1.99 -0.46 -11.28
N ASN A 177 -3.09 -0.17 -11.96
CA ASN A 177 -3.05 0.16 -13.37
C ASN A 177 -2.79 1.65 -13.63
N VAL A 178 -3.46 2.55 -12.91
CA VAL A 178 -3.49 4.00 -13.18
C VAL A 178 -3.48 4.84 -11.89
N GLY A 179 -2.85 4.34 -10.82
CA GLY A 179 -2.80 5.00 -9.51
C GLY A 179 -1.47 4.79 -8.79
N CYS A 180 -1.52 4.10 -7.66
CA CYS A 180 -0.40 3.99 -6.70
C CYS A 180 0.90 3.45 -7.33
N ILE A 181 0.82 2.38 -8.11
CA ILE A 181 2.04 1.74 -8.64
C ILE A 181 2.71 2.61 -9.70
N PRO A 182 2.03 3.05 -10.78
CA PRO A 182 2.68 3.90 -11.75
C PRO A 182 3.13 5.25 -11.19
N SER A 183 2.41 5.83 -10.21
CA SER A 183 2.83 7.09 -9.58
C SER A 183 4.11 6.92 -8.77
N LYS A 184 4.25 5.86 -7.97
CA LYS A 184 5.46 5.60 -7.15
C LYS A 184 6.67 5.27 -8.03
N ALA A 185 6.46 4.60 -9.15
CA ALA A 185 7.53 4.41 -10.14
C ALA A 185 8.02 5.76 -10.70
N LEU A 186 7.13 6.65 -11.12
CA LEU A 186 7.51 7.96 -11.65
C LEU A 186 8.10 8.89 -10.58
N LEU A 187 7.57 8.86 -9.35
CA LEU A 187 8.12 9.62 -8.22
C LEU A 187 9.54 9.17 -7.86
N HIS A 188 9.80 7.85 -7.91
CA HIS A 188 11.16 7.34 -7.75
C HIS A 188 12.11 7.89 -8.82
N ALA A 189 11.69 7.89 -10.09
CA ALA A 189 12.51 8.46 -11.17
C ALA A 189 12.75 9.97 -10.97
N ALA A 190 11.73 10.72 -10.55
CA ALA A 190 11.82 12.15 -10.22
C ALA A 190 12.82 12.38 -9.08
N ARG A 191 12.73 11.61 -8.00
CA ARG A 191 13.65 11.67 -6.87
C ARG A 191 15.11 11.43 -7.27
N VAL A 192 15.37 10.41 -8.12
CA VAL A 192 16.73 10.13 -8.61
C VAL A 192 17.30 11.31 -9.40
N ILE A 193 16.49 11.99 -10.21
CA ILE A 193 16.90 13.19 -10.94
C ILE A 193 17.31 14.31 -9.97
N ASP A 194 16.49 14.58 -8.97
CA ASP A 194 16.72 15.65 -7.98
C ASP A 194 17.92 15.33 -7.09
N GLU A 195 18.06 14.09 -6.62
CA GLU A 195 19.20 13.63 -5.82
C GLU A 195 20.52 13.74 -6.61
N ALA A 196 20.52 13.30 -7.87
CA ALA A 196 21.70 13.42 -8.73
C ALA A 196 22.11 14.88 -8.95
N ALA A 197 21.13 15.77 -9.17
CA ALA A 197 21.40 17.21 -9.32
C ALA A 197 21.98 17.81 -8.03
N SER A 198 21.49 17.39 -6.86
CA SER A 198 21.95 17.90 -5.56
C SER A 198 23.40 17.52 -5.23
N MET A 199 23.91 16.43 -5.78
CA MET A 199 25.29 15.95 -5.55
C MET A 199 26.37 16.93 -6.03
N ALA A 200 26.03 17.85 -6.93
CA ALA A 200 26.95 18.91 -7.34
C ALA A 200 27.44 19.76 -6.15
N ASN A 201 26.61 19.93 -5.13
CA ASN A 201 26.96 20.64 -3.90
C ASN A 201 28.06 19.92 -3.08
N PHE A 202 28.28 18.64 -3.33
CA PHE A 202 29.25 17.78 -2.64
C PHE A 202 30.44 17.39 -3.52
N GLY A 203 30.60 18.07 -4.67
CA GLY A 203 31.74 17.86 -5.56
C GLY A 203 31.54 16.74 -6.58
N ILE A 204 30.33 16.17 -6.70
CA ILE A 204 30.00 15.15 -7.73
C ILE A 204 29.01 15.77 -8.71
N ALA A 205 29.49 16.18 -9.89
CA ALA A 205 28.65 16.78 -10.92
C ALA A 205 28.20 15.73 -11.94
N PHE A 206 26.89 15.58 -12.08
CA PHE A 206 26.27 14.85 -13.19
C PHE A 206 25.87 15.87 -14.29
N GLY A 207 25.92 15.45 -15.54
CA GLY A 207 25.38 16.26 -16.64
C GLY A 207 23.85 16.42 -16.55
N ALA A 208 23.29 17.35 -17.31
CA ALA A 208 21.84 17.47 -17.40
C ALA A 208 21.20 16.14 -17.87
N PRO A 209 20.11 15.69 -17.24
CA PRO A 209 19.50 14.43 -17.58
C PRO A 209 18.94 14.44 -18.99
N GLN A 210 19.25 13.41 -19.77
CA GLN A 210 18.60 13.14 -21.06
C GLN A 210 17.38 12.26 -20.80
N ILE A 211 16.19 12.81 -20.97
CA ILE A 211 14.93 12.15 -20.64
C ILE A 211 14.28 11.60 -21.90
N ASP A 212 14.25 10.27 -22.03
CA ASP A 212 13.48 9.54 -23.05
C ASP A 212 12.12 9.14 -22.42
N LEU A 213 11.07 9.88 -22.77
CA LEU A 213 9.73 9.64 -22.22
C LEU A 213 9.15 8.28 -22.65
N GLU A 214 9.50 7.76 -23.80
CA GLU A 214 9.00 6.46 -24.27
C GLU A 214 9.60 5.33 -23.45
N ARG A 215 10.90 5.38 -23.19
CA ARG A 215 11.57 4.40 -22.31
C ARG A 215 11.09 4.49 -20.88
N LEU A 216 10.86 5.69 -20.36
CA LEU A 216 10.32 5.91 -19.01
C LEU A 216 8.91 5.33 -18.89
N ARG A 217 8.03 5.60 -19.86
CA ARG A 217 6.70 4.98 -19.94
C ARG A 217 6.78 3.46 -20.03
N ALA A 218 7.62 2.95 -20.91
CA ALA A 218 7.79 1.51 -21.09
C ALA A 218 8.27 0.83 -19.79
N TRP A 219 9.20 1.46 -19.05
CA TRP A 219 9.65 0.96 -17.74
C TRP A 219 8.50 0.94 -16.71
N LYS A 220 7.79 2.05 -16.55
CA LYS A 220 6.61 2.13 -15.68
C LYS A 220 5.57 1.05 -16.05
N ASN A 221 5.26 0.90 -17.33
CA ASN A 221 4.29 -0.09 -17.80
C ASN A 221 4.75 -1.53 -17.55
N ARG A 222 6.06 -1.83 -17.65
CA ARG A 222 6.57 -3.16 -17.29
C ARG A 222 6.32 -3.50 -15.81
N ILE A 223 6.46 -2.53 -14.90
CA ILE A 223 6.16 -2.73 -13.47
C ILE A 223 4.67 -3.07 -13.31
N VAL A 224 3.77 -2.27 -13.90
CA VAL A 224 2.33 -2.50 -13.86
C VAL A 224 1.98 -3.88 -14.42
N ASN A 225 2.49 -4.21 -15.62
CA ASN A 225 2.24 -5.49 -16.27
C ASN A 225 2.73 -6.69 -15.46
N ARG A 226 3.88 -6.58 -14.80
CA ARG A 226 4.40 -7.64 -13.92
C ARG A 226 3.45 -7.93 -12.76
N LEU A 227 2.94 -6.89 -12.11
CA LEU A 227 2.03 -7.04 -10.97
C LEU A 227 0.65 -7.55 -11.40
N THR A 228 0.08 -7.01 -12.47
CA THR A 228 -1.24 -7.42 -12.96
C THR A 228 -1.23 -8.85 -13.52
N SER A 229 -0.12 -9.26 -14.18
CA SER A 229 0.09 -10.64 -14.60
C SER A 229 0.21 -11.59 -13.40
N GLY A 230 0.90 -11.14 -12.32
CA GLY A 230 0.95 -11.88 -11.06
C GLY A 230 -0.44 -12.11 -10.46
N LEU A 231 -1.32 -11.09 -10.45
CA LEU A 231 -2.69 -11.25 -9.98
C LEU A 231 -3.50 -12.25 -10.82
N ASN A 232 -3.35 -12.25 -12.13
CA ASN A 232 -4.01 -13.24 -13.00
C ASN A 232 -3.54 -14.66 -12.68
N SER A 233 -2.24 -14.85 -12.42
CA SER A 233 -1.69 -16.15 -12.01
C SER A 233 -2.24 -16.57 -10.64
N LEU A 234 -2.32 -15.68 -9.67
CA LEU A 234 -2.88 -15.93 -8.35
C LEU A 234 -4.38 -16.26 -8.40
N ALA A 235 -5.16 -15.59 -9.25
CA ALA A 235 -6.57 -15.92 -9.48
C ALA A 235 -6.73 -17.32 -10.05
N LYS A 236 -5.91 -17.69 -11.05
CA LYS A 236 -5.91 -19.02 -11.66
C LYS A 236 -5.54 -20.12 -10.66
N GLN A 237 -4.49 -19.94 -9.86
CA GLN A 237 -4.05 -20.88 -8.84
C GLN A 237 -5.15 -21.15 -7.80
N ARG A 238 -5.92 -20.12 -7.41
CA ARG A 238 -7.04 -20.18 -6.46
C ARG A 238 -8.36 -20.59 -7.10
N LYS A 239 -8.37 -20.84 -8.42
CA LYS A 239 -9.59 -21.16 -9.18
C LYS A 239 -10.68 -20.08 -9.03
N VAL A 240 -10.27 -18.81 -8.86
CA VAL A 240 -11.19 -17.68 -8.93
C VAL A 240 -11.54 -17.44 -10.39
N GLU A 241 -12.82 -17.49 -10.71
CA GLU A 241 -13.29 -17.26 -12.07
C GLU A 241 -13.45 -15.76 -12.34
N VAL A 242 -12.71 -15.26 -13.33
CA VAL A 242 -12.73 -13.83 -13.69
C VAL A 242 -13.76 -13.59 -14.78
N VAL A 243 -14.85 -12.91 -14.43
CA VAL A 243 -15.94 -12.55 -15.34
C VAL A 243 -15.68 -11.13 -15.87
N ARG A 244 -15.35 -11.03 -17.15
CA ARG A 244 -15.06 -9.72 -17.80
C ARG A 244 -16.32 -9.05 -18.29
N GLY A 245 -16.41 -7.74 -18.09
CA GLY A 245 -17.47 -6.89 -18.62
C GLY A 245 -17.89 -5.79 -17.66
N GLU A 246 -18.64 -4.85 -18.18
CA GLU A 246 -19.29 -3.80 -17.39
C GLU A 246 -20.53 -4.37 -16.72
N ALA A 247 -20.65 -4.16 -15.42
CA ALA A 247 -21.61 -4.85 -14.60
C ALA A 247 -22.57 -3.89 -13.87
N ARG A 248 -23.84 -4.33 -13.69
CA ARG A 248 -24.85 -3.64 -12.90
C ARG A 248 -25.80 -4.63 -12.24
N PHE A 249 -26.30 -4.29 -11.09
CA PHE A 249 -27.35 -5.09 -10.44
C PHE A 249 -28.67 -5.01 -11.23
N VAL A 250 -29.33 -6.16 -11.35
CA VAL A 250 -30.66 -6.24 -11.98
C VAL A 250 -31.72 -6.82 -11.05
N SER A 251 -31.30 -7.46 -9.95
CA SER A 251 -32.16 -7.88 -8.83
C SER A 251 -31.33 -8.08 -7.56
N ALA A 252 -31.96 -8.53 -6.48
CA ALA A 252 -31.30 -8.79 -5.20
C ALA A 252 -30.15 -9.81 -5.29
N HIS A 253 -30.22 -10.74 -6.24
CA HIS A 253 -29.25 -11.84 -6.40
C HIS A 253 -28.74 -11.98 -7.84
N ARG A 254 -28.85 -10.93 -8.68
CA ARG A 254 -28.46 -10.98 -10.11
C ARG A 254 -27.69 -9.74 -10.51
N ILE A 255 -26.62 -9.96 -11.27
CA ILE A 255 -25.79 -8.92 -11.88
C ILE A 255 -25.75 -9.19 -13.40
N ALA A 256 -26.16 -8.21 -14.20
CA ALA A 256 -25.93 -8.23 -15.63
C ALA A 256 -24.51 -7.77 -15.94
N VAL A 257 -23.73 -8.56 -16.65
CA VAL A 257 -22.37 -8.26 -17.08
C VAL A 257 -22.34 -8.20 -18.61
N THR A 258 -21.99 -7.05 -19.14
CA THR A 258 -21.97 -6.78 -20.59
C THR A 258 -20.53 -6.65 -21.10
N ASP A 259 -20.20 -7.43 -22.12
CA ASP A 259 -18.92 -7.36 -22.85
C ASP A 259 -19.17 -7.23 -24.37
N ALA A 260 -18.12 -7.34 -25.19
CA ALA A 260 -18.22 -7.27 -26.64
C ALA A 260 -19.06 -8.43 -27.25
N ASN A 261 -19.29 -9.52 -26.55
CA ASN A 261 -20.03 -10.70 -26.98
C ASN A 261 -21.52 -10.64 -26.59
N GLY A 262 -21.90 -9.68 -25.77
CA GLY A 262 -23.27 -9.50 -25.29
C GLY A 262 -23.38 -9.36 -23.78
N THR A 263 -24.60 -9.56 -23.27
CA THR A 263 -24.91 -9.48 -21.84
C THR A 263 -25.18 -10.90 -21.31
N ARG A 264 -24.55 -11.25 -20.19
CA ARG A 264 -24.84 -12.44 -19.40
C ARG A 264 -25.30 -12.06 -18.00
N VAL A 265 -26.13 -12.86 -17.41
CA VAL A 265 -26.62 -12.68 -16.04
C VAL A 265 -25.87 -13.61 -15.10
N VAL A 266 -25.23 -13.03 -14.10
CA VAL A 266 -24.51 -13.75 -13.03
C VAL A 266 -25.39 -13.81 -11.81
N GLY A 267 -25.75 -15.01 -11.37
CA GLY A 267 -26.45 -15.26 -10.10
C GLY A 267 -25.48 -15.41 -8.95
N PHE A 268 -25.88 -14.99 -7.74
CA PHE A 268 -25.06 -15.11 -6.55
C PHE A 268 -25.88 -15.31 -5.27
N GLU A 269 -25.27 -15.96 -4.26
CA GLU A 269 -25.82 -16.04 -2.92
C GLU A 269 -25.39 -14.81 -2.09
N GLN A 270 -24.10 -14.45 -2.13
CA GLN A 270 -23.52 -13.29 -1.46
C GLN A 270 -22.69 -12.46 -2.44
N CYS A 271 -22.62 -11.14 -2.19
CA CYS A 271 -21.84 -10.23 -3.04
C CYS A 271 -20.97 -9.27 -2.19
N ILE A 272 -19.70 -9.15 -2.56
CA ILE A 272 -18.81 -8.10 -2.02
C ILE A 272 -18.60 -7.04 -3.10
N VAL A 273 -19.10 -5.83 -2.87
CA VAL A 273 -18.98 -4.69 -3.77
C VAL A 273 -17.67 -3.95 -3.51
N ALA A 274 -16.75 -4.02 -4.46
CA ALA A 274 -15.44 -3.36 -4.44
C ALA A 274 -15.27 -2.43 -5.66
N ALA A 275 -16.33 -1.67 -5.98
CA ALA A 275 -16.43 -0.89 -7.22
C ALA A 275 -15.51 0.36 -7.26
N GLY A 276 -14.89 0.72 -6.12
CA GLY A 276 -13.89 1.79 -6.05
C GLY A 276 -14.47 3.19 -6.25
N SER A 277 -13.65 4.06 -6.86
CA SER A 277 -13.95 5.47 -7.10
C SER A 277 -13.41 5.94 -8.45
N GLU A 278 -13.85 7.11 -8.89
CA GLU A 278 -13.38 7.78 -10.11
C GLU A 278 -12.95 9.23 -9.82
N PRO A 279 -12.09 9.87 -10.65
CA PRO A 279 -11.75 11.29 -10.52
C PRO A 279 -12.99 12.19 -10.65
N VAL A 280 -13.05 13.24 -9.83
CA VAL A 280 -14.10 14.26 -9.96
C VAL A 280 -13.85 15.13 -11.18
N ARG A 281 -14.86 15.33 -12.02
CA ARG A 281 -14.86 16.30 -13.11
C ARG A 281 -15.48 17.62 -12.62
N LEU A 282 -14.80 18.72 -12.91
CA LEU A 282 -15.34 20.05 -12.60
C LEU A 282 -16.39 20.45 -13.66
N ALA A 283 -17.51 20.97 -13.20
CA ALA A 283 -18.53 21.52 -14.09
C ALA A 283 -17.98 22.74 -14.85
N GLY A 284 -18.35 22.89 -16.13
CA GLY A 284 -17.94 24.01 -16.96
C GLY A 284 -16.53 23.94 -17.52
N VAL A 285 -15.78 22.85 -17.25
CA VAL A 285 -14.48 22.60 -17.89
C VAL A 285 -14.71 21.94 -19.26
N PRO A 286 -14.10 22.46 -20.35
CA PRO A 286 -14.28 21.90 -21.69
C PRO A 286 -13.68 20.49 -21.82
N ASP A 287 -14.24 19.72 -22.75
CA ASP A 287 -13.68 18.40 -23.13
C ASP A 287 -12.56 18.62 -24.16
N ASP A 288 -11.33 18.72 -23.66
CA ASP A 288 -10.11 18.95 -24.46
C ASP A 288 -9.03 17.98 -23.99
N PRO A 289 -8.29 17.30 -24.90
CA PRO A 289 -7.28 16.30 -24.55
C PRO A 289 -6.08 16.86 -23.76
N ARG A 290 -5.93 18.18 -23.67
CA ARG A 290 -4.93 18.86 -22.85
C ARG A 290 -5.39 19.04 -21.41
N ILE A 291 -6.67 18.83 -21.11
CA ILE A 291 -7.24 18.84 -19.76
C ILE A 291 -7.36 17.39 -19.32
N ILE A 292 -6.54 16.98 -18.39
CA ILE A 292 -6.38 15.59 -17.98
C ILE A 292 -6.72 15.39 -16.48
N ASP A 293 -7.08 14.18 -16.15
CA ASP A 293 -7.15 13.72 -14.75
C ASP A 293 -5.85 13.00 -14.33
N SER A 294 -5.86 12.37 -13.16
CA SER A 294 -4.72 11.60 -12.65
C SER A 294 -4.33 10.44 -13.56
N THR A 295 -5.29 9.80 -14.25
CA THR A 295 -5.01 8.73 -15.20
C THR A 295 -4.23 9.25 -16.41
N GLY A 296 -4.71 10.34 -17.01
CA GLY A 296 -4.01 10.99 -18.12
C GLY A 296 -2.63 11.55 -17.74
N ALA A 297 -2.46 12.00 -16.49
CA ALA A 297 -1.15 12.43 -16.00
C ALA A 297 -0.16 11.26 -15.93
N LEU A 298 -0.61 10.08 -15.49
CA LEU A 298 0.22 8.87 -15.37
C LEU A 298 0.53 8.20 -16.73
N GLU A 299 -0.22 8.52 -17.78
CA GLU A 299 0.12 8.11 -19.15
C GLU A 299 1.45 8.71 -19.61
N LEU A 300 1.79 9.89 -19.09
CA LEU A 300 3.00 10.63 -19.45
C LEU A 300 3.14 10.81 -20.96
N ALA A 301 2.02 11.14 -21.62
CA ALA A 301 1.96 11.22 -23.09
C ALA A 301 2.87 12.31 -23.68
N ALA A 302 3.09 13.40 -22.93
CA ALA A 302 3.98 14.49 -23.29
C ALA A 302 4.56 15.16 -22.03
N ARG A 303 5.65 15.92 -22.21
CA ARG A 303 6.22 16.83 -21.25
C ARG A 303 5.83 18.26 -21.65
N PRO A 304 4.78 18.86 -21.06
CA PRO A 304 4.38 20.24 -21.37
C PRO A 304 5.45 21.22 -20.85
N ALA A 305 5.59 22.37 -21.50
CA ALA A 305 6.47 23.44 -20.99
C ALA A 305 5.87 24.07 -19.72
N ARG A 306 4.54 24.28 -19.70
CA ARG A 306 3.78 24.79 -18.53
C ARG A 306 2.57 23.91 -18.24
N MET A 307 2.38 23.58 -16.96
CA MET A 307 1.26 22.77 -16.49
C MET A 307 0.61 23.42 -15.27
N LEU A 308 -0.73 23.53 -15.33
CA LEU A 308 -1.51 23.87 -14.15
C LEU A 308 -2.03 22.58 -13.48
N VAL A 309 -1.86 22.49 -12.17
CA VAL A 309 -2.49 21.48 -11.32
C VAL A 309 -3.62 22.18 -10.54
N ILE A 310 -4.85 21.78 -10.77
CA ILE A 310 -6.01 22.24 -10.02
C ILE A 310 -6.28 21.23 -8.92
N GLY A 311 -6.02 21.62 -7.66
CA GLY A 311 -6.09 20.82 -6.45
C GLY A 311 -4.72 20.56 -5.83
N GLY A 312 -4.50 21.11 -4.63
CA GLY A 312 -3.28 20.96 -3.81
C GLY A 312 -3.32 19.77 -2.86
N GLY A 313 -4.12 18.73 -3.17
CA GLY A 313 -4.13 17.46 -2.45
C GLY A 313 -2.99 16.52 -2.87
N ILE A 314 -2.91 15.34 -2.24
CA ILE A 314 -1.82 14.36 -2.42
C ILE A 314 -1.56 14.06 -3.90
N ILE A 315 -2.59 13.71 -4.67
CA ILE A 315 -2.45 13.31 -6.09
C ILE A 315 -1.89 14.45 -6.95
N GLY A 316 -2.42 15.67 -6.75
CA GLY A 316 -1.96 16.84 -7.49
C GLY A 316 -0.50 17.17 -7.21
N LEU A 317 -0.10 17.12 -5.94
CA LEU A 317 1.28 17.40 -5.54
C LEU A 317 2.27 16.31 -5.97
N GLU A 318 1.89 15.02 -5.90
CA GLU A 318 2.70 13.92 -6.40
C GLU A 318 2.96 14.07 -7.91
N MET A 319 1.93 14.33 -8.70
CA MET A 319 2.11 14.55 -10.14
C MET A 319 2.88 15.83 -10.42
N GLY A 320 2.66 16.88 -9.64
CA GLY A 320 3.46 18.10 -9.71
C GLY A 320 4.96 17.84 -9.51
N CYS A 321 5.34 17.01 -8.51
CA CYS A 321 6.73 16.59 -8.30
C CYS A 321 7.30 15.86 -9.52
N VAL A 322 6.54 14.91 -10.08
CA VAL A 322 6.98 14.16 -11.27
C VAL A 322 7.24 15.10 -12.44
N TYR A 323 6.25 15.93 -12.81
CA TYR A 323 6.37 16.80 -13.98
C TYR A 323 7.43 17.89 -13.79
N SER A 324 7.57 18.43 -12.57
CA SER A 324 8.61 19.41 -12.23
C SER A 324 10.02 18.82 -12.40
N ALA A 325 10.29 17.64 -11.86
CA ALA A 325 11.58 16.95 -12.01
C ALA A 325 11.90 16.63 -13.48
N LEU A 326 10.87 16.39 -14.30
CA LEU A 326 11.02 16.19 -15.75
C LEU A 326 11.23 17.52 -16.50
N GLY A 327 11.21 18.69 -15.83
CA GLY A 327 11.49 20.00 -16.41
C GLY A 327 10.28 20.80 -16.87
N THR A 328 9.06 20.42 -16.47
CA THR A 328 7.84 21.21 -16.66
C THR A 328 7.75 22.31 -15.61
N ARG A 329 7.39 23.54 -16.03
CA ARG A 329 7.02 24.61 -15.09
C ARG A 329 5.62 24.33 -14.54
N VAL A 330 5.54 23.98 -13.26
CA VAL A 330 4.30 23.59 -12.59
C VAL A 330 3.73 24.77 -11.81
N THR A 331 2.46 25.06 -12.01
CA THR A 331 1.66 25.94 -11.15
C THR A 331 0.61 25.10 -10.44
N VAL A 332 0.42 25.31 -9.14
CA VAL A 332 -0.64 24.67 -8.35
C VAL A 332 -1.64 25.73 -7.90
N VAL A 333 -2.93 25.43 -8.04
CA VAL A 333 -4.02 26.23 -7.46
C VAL A 333 -4.85 25.35 -6.54
N GLU A 334 -5.09 25.83 -5.32
CA GLU A 334 -5.85 25.14 -4.28
C GLU A 334 -6.92 26.08 -3.71
N LEU A 335 -8.16 25.58 -3.61
CA LEU A 335 -9.29 26.34 -3.09
C LEU A 335 -9.19 26.56 -1.57
N SER A 336 -8.65 25.59 -0.85
CA SER A 336 -8.46 25.64 0.60
C SER A 336 -7.33 26.64 0.96
N PRO A 337 -7.31 27.15 2.20
CA PRO A 337 -6.25 28.08 2.65
C PRO A 337 -4.82 27.49 2.65
N GLY A 338 -4.70 26.14 2.61
CA GLY A 338 -3.42 25.43 2.63
C GLY A 338 -3.44 24.18 1.78
N LEU A 339 -2.26 23.66 1.49
CA LEU A 339 -2.08 22.39 0.80
C LEU A 339 -2.46 21.21 1.70
N MET A 340 -2.80 20.06 1.10
CA MET A 340 -3.08 18.79 1.77
C MET A 340 -4.11 18.92 2.93
N PRO A 341 -5.35 19.34 2.65
CA PRO A 341 -6.38 19.42 3.67
C PRO A 341 -6.56 18.07 4.39
N GLY A 342 -6.64 18.11 5.74
CA GLY A 342 -6.69 16.92 6.59
C GLY A 342 -5.33 16.49 7.17
N CYS A 343 -4.21 17.08 6.72
CA CYS A 343 -2.90 16.96 7.35
C CYS A 343 -2.63 18.21 8.23
N ASP A 344 -1.90 18.03 9.33
CA ASP A 344 -1.50 19.18 10.16
C ASP A 344 -0.60 20.15 9.37
N PRO A 345 -0.86 21.47 9.44
CA PRO A 345 -0.12 22.47 8.63
C PRO A 345 1.38 22.52 8.90
N ASP A 346 1.84 22.13 10.10
CA ASP A 346 3.26 22.09 10.43
C ASP A 346 4.00 20.98 9.67
N LEU A 347 3.35 19.82 9.45
CA LEU A 347 3.87 18.73 8.62
C LEU A 347 3.94 19.12 7.13
N VAL A 348 2.99 19.92 6.66
CA VAL A 348 2.95 20.35 5.25
C VAL A 348 4.01 21.42 4.94
N ARG A 349 4.39 22.23 5.92
CA ARG A 349 5.28 23.39 5.73
C ARG A 349 6.66 23.06 5.12
N PRO A 350 7.39 22.01 5.53
CA PRO A 350 8.65 21.64 4.89
C PRO A 350 8.46 21.26 3.42
N LEU A 351 7.40 20.51 3.09
CA LEU A 351 7.04 20.19 1.72
C LEU A 351 6.72 21.45 0.92
N GLU A 352 5.85 22.30 1.41
CA GLU A 352 5.47 23.56 0.73
C GLU A 352 6.68 24.44 0.45
N LYS A 353 7.61 24.58 1.41
CA LYS A 353 8.87 25.31 1.22
C LYS A 353 9.67 24.77 0.04
N ARG A 354 9.81 23.44 -0.08
CA ARG A 354 10.52 22.81 -1.20
C ARG A 354 9.77 23.00 -2.52
N LEU A 355 8.46 22.78 -2.53
CA LEU A 355 7.66 22.94 -3.74
C LEU A 355 7.72 24.37 -4.29
N ARG A 356 7.67 25.39 -3.41
CA ARG A 356 7.81 26.81 -3.82
C ARG A 356 9.18 27.14 -4.43
N ALA A 357 10.21 26.37 -4.11
CA ALA A 357 11.54 26.55 -4.71
C ALA A 357 11.65 25.89 -6.11
N HIS A 358 10.77 24.94 -6.43
CA HIS A 358 10.82 24.16 -7.68
C HIS A 358 9.69 24.48 -8.66
N TYR A 359 8.55 24.95 -8.16
CA TYR A 359 7.38 25.26 -8.97
C TYR A 359 7.38 26.72 -9.42
N GLU A 360 6.69 26.98 -10.54
CA GLU A 360 6.49 28.35 -11.02
C GLU A 360 5.68 29.18 -10.02
N ALA A 361 4.59 28.61 -9.47
CA ALA A 361 3.77 29.23 -8.44
C ALA A 361 2.91 28.21 -7.67
N ILE A 362 2.52 28.59 -6.44
CA ILE A 362 1.50 27.91 -5.64
C ILE A 362 0.54 28.96 -5.11
N TYR A 363 -0.74 28.85 -5.49
CA TYR A 363 -1.82 29.72 -5.06
C TYR A 363 -2.78 28.94 -4.17
N THR A 364 -2.98 29.37 -2.93
CA THR A 364 -3.92 28.79 -1.97
C THR A 364 -5.03 29.78 -1.64
N GLY A 365 -6.23 29.29 -1.31
CA GLY A 365 -7.42 30.14 -1.14
C GLY A 365 -7.94 30.74 -2.45
N ILE A 366 -7.57 30.16 -3.59
CA ILE A 366 -7.89 30.65 -4.92
C ILE A 366 -8.80 29.65 -5.65
N LYS A 367 -9.90 30.15 -6.18
CA LYS A 367 -10.85 29.40 -7.00
C LYS A 367 -10.52 29.53 -8.48
N VAL A 368 -10.63 28.47 -9.23
CA VAL A 368 -10.66 28.51 -10.70
C VAL A 368 -12.04 28.97 -11.11
N ALA A 369 -12.14 30.13 -11.75
CA ALA A 369 -13.41 30.73 -12.18
C ALA A 369 -13.83 30.26 -13.57
N ALA A 370 -12.87 30.13 -14.51
CA ALA A 370 -13.13 29.63 -15.87
C ALA A 370 -11.93 28.89 -16.44
N VAL A 371 -12.21 27.93 -17.30
CA VAL A 371 -11.22 27.19 -18.09
C VAL A 371 -11.67 27.23 -19.55
N GLU A 372 -10.86 27.79 -20.44
CA GLU A 372 -11.16 27.95 -21.85
C GLU A 372 -10.08 27.27 -22.69
N ALA A 373 -10.51 26.38 -23.60
CA ALA A 373 -9.62 25.75 -24.57
C ALA A 373 -9.53 26.65 -25.84
N THR A 374 -8.32 27.15 -26.12
CA THR A 374 -8.01 27.81 -27.40
C THR A 374 -7.12 26.90 -28.28
N PRO A 375 -6.95 27.18 -29.57
CA PRO A 375 -6.04 26.38 -30.37
C PRO A 375 -4.61 26.34 -29.81
N GLU A 376 -4.15 27.42 -29.22
CA GLU A 376 -2.76 27.60 -28.79
C GLU A 376 -2.53 27.08 -27.35
N ALA A 377 -3.52 27.21 -26.44
CA ALA A 377 -3.33 26.93 -25.02
C ALA A 377 -4.66 26.71 -24.28
N ILE A 378 -4.59 26.23 -23.05
CA ILE A 378 -5.69 26.28 -22.09
C ILE A 378 -5.54 27.55 -21.26
N ARG A 379 -6.49 28.47 -21.42
CA ARG A 379 -6.56 29.71 -20.65
C ARG A 379 -7.37 29.48 -19.38
N VAL A 380 -6.82 29.88 -18.24
CA VAL A 380 -7.48 29.72 -16.93
C VAL A 380 -7.60 31.06 -16.23
N THR A 381 -8.80 31.35 -15.73
CA THR A 381 -9.13 32.54 -14.95
C THR A 381 -9.31 32.17 -13.50
N PHE A 382 -8.82 33.00 -12.61
CA PHE A 382 -8.81 32.77 -11.16
C PHE A 382 -9.62 33.83 -10.42
N GLU A 383 -10.15 33.44 -9.26
CA GLU A 383 -10.96 34.29 -8.39
C GLU A 383 -10.53 34.09 -6.93
N GLY A 384 -10.43 35.18 -6.17
CA GLY A 384 -10.07 35.18 -4.76
C GLY A 384 -9.10 36.32 -4.40
N ALA A 385 -8.81 36.48 -3.13
CA ALA A 385 -7.87 37.49 -2.65
C ALA A 385 -6.45 37.14 -3.08
N GLY A 386 -5.82 37.98 -3.88
CA GLY A 386 -4.48 37.71 -4.44
C GLY A 386 -4.49 36.76 -5.64
N ALA A 387 -5.64 36.55 -6.28
CA ALA A 387 -5.71 35.77 -7.50
C ALA A 387 -4.82 36.38 -8.60
N PRO A 388 -4.06 35.56 -9.34
CA PRO A 388 -3.27 36.04 -10.46
C PRO A 388 -4.18 36.43 -11.65
N GLU A 389 -3.66 37.27 -12.53
CA GLU A 389 -4.29 37.51 -13.84
C GLU A 389 -4.47 36.19 -14.61
N PRO A 390 -5.43 36.14 -15.57
CA PRO A 390 -5.64 34.94 -16.38
C PRO A 390 -4.35 34.45 -17.04
N GLN A 391 -4.09 33.15 -16.95
CA GLN A 391 -2.86 32.51 -17.43
C GLN A 391 -3.15 31.44 -18.48
N ALA A 392 -2.15 31.19 -19.33
CA ALA A 392 -2.19 30.17 -20.37
C ALA A 392 -1.26 29.00 -20.03
N TYR A 393 -1.73 27.77 -20.25
CA TYR A 393 -1.01 26.53 -19.98
C TYR A 393 -1.09 25.58 -21.16
N ASP A 394 -0.05 24.78 -21.35
CA ASP A 394 -0.05 23.73 -22.38
C ASP A 394 -0.91 22.55 -21.95
N ARG A 395 -1.03 22.34 -20.62
CA ARG A 395 -1.81 21.25 -20.03
C ARG A 395 -2.38 21.64 -18.66
N VAL A 396 -3.55 21.10 -18.35
CA VAL A 396 -4.21 21.28 -17.05
C VAL A 396 -4.52 19.92 -16.47
N LEU A 397 -4.09 19.67 -15.23
CA LEU A 397 -4.43 18.48 -14.44
C LEU A 397 -5.56 18.82 -13.45
N LEU A 398 -6.66 18.09 -13.54
CA LEU A 398 -7.73 18.11 -12.54
C LEU A 398 -7.45 17.08 -11.45
N ALA A 399 -7.16 17.54 -10.23
CA ALA A 399 -6.86 16.71 -9.07
C ALA A 399 -7.67 17.14 -7.84
N VAL A 400 -8.96 17.45 -8.05
CA VAL A 400 -9.89 18.04 -7.05
C VAL A 400 -10.62 17.00 -6.21
N GLY A 401 -10.19 15.76 -6.21
CA GLY A 401 -10.77 14.67 -5.42
C GLY A 401 -11.30 13.52 -6.25
N ARG A 402 -11.93 12.57 -5.55
CA ARG A 402 -12.51 11.36 -6.13
C ARG A 402 -13.95 11.17 -5.66
N ARG A 403 -14.76 10.54 -6.49
CA ARG A 403 -16.15 10.20 -6.21
C ARG A 403 -16.30 8.68 -6.14
N PRO A 404 -16.99 8.12 -5.12
CA PRO A 404 -17.29 6.69 -5.04
C PRO A 404 -18.27 6.26 -6.14
N ASN A 405 -18.15 5.03 -6.61
CA ASN A 405 -18.92 4.51 -7.75
C ASN A 405 -20.27 3.88 -7.35
N GLY A 406 -20.73 4.00 -6.11
CA GLY A 406 -21.97 3.36 -5.65
C GLY A 406 -23.21 3.72 -6.50
N GLY A 407 -23.34 4.99 -6.90
CA GLY A 407 -24.49 5.45 -7.69
C GLY A 407 -24.51 4.98 -9.16
N SER A 408 -23.46 4.34 -9.67
CA SER A 408 -23.41 3.84 -11.05
C SER A 408 -23.77 2.35 -11.21
N LEU A 409 -24.00 1.64 -10.09
CA LEU A 409 -24.13 0.18 -10.07
C LEU A 409 -25.57 -0.30 -10.24
N ALA A 410 -26.57 0.59 -10.21
CA ALA A 410 -27.99 0.27 -10.07
C ALA A 410 -28.30 -0.63 -8.85
N ILE A 411 -27.47 -0.49 -7.77
CA ILE A 411 -27.52 -1.36 -6.59
C ILE A 411 -28.80 -1.17 -5.76
N GLU A 412 -29.49 -0.06 -5.94
CA GLU A 412 -30.75 0.26 -5.25
C GLU A 412 -31.84 -0.79 -5.51
N VAL A 413 -31.79 -1.50 -6.66
CA VAL A 413 -32.73 -2.60 -6.96
C VAL A 413 -32.61 -3.76 -5.98
N THR A 414 -31.48 -3.87 -5.25
CA THR A 414 -31.25 -4.87 -4.21
C THR A 414 -31.78 -4.44 -2.84
N GLY A 415 -32.19 -3.18 -2.69
CA GLY A 415 -32.55 -2.56 -1.41
C GLY A 415 -31.37 -1.97 -0.64
N VAL A 416 -30.14 -2.01 -1.18
CA VAL A 416 -28.96 -1.34 -0.60
C VAL A 416 -29.14 0.18 -0.77
N GLU A 417 -28.81 0.92 0.27
CA GLU A 417 -28.83 2.37 0.28
C GLU A 417 -27.52 2.94 -0.30
N VAL A 418 -27.66 3.94 -1.17
CA VAL A 418 -26.55 4.76 -1.65
C VAL A 418 -26.69 6.15 -1.02
N ASP A 419 -25.68 6.62 -0.31
CA ASP A 419 -25.74 7.95 0.30
C ASP A 419 -25.65 9.08 -0.76
N ALA A 420 -25.91 10.32 -0.34
CA ALA A 420 -25.91 11.49 -1.23
C ALA A 420 -24.53 11.75 -1.88
N ARG A 421 -23.45 11.16 -1.36
CA ARG A 421 -22.11 11.28 -1.90
C ARG A 421 -21.71 10.07 -2.77
N GLY A 422 -22.57 9.04 -2.85
CA GLY A 422 -22.36 7.84 -3.64
C GLY A 422 -21.69 6.69 -2.88
N PHE A 423 -21.58 6.75 -1.55
CA PHE A 423 -21.08 5.66 -0.72
C PHE A 423 -22.16 4.62 -0.42
N LEU A 424 -21.72 3.40 -0.14
CA LEU A 424 -22.53 2.30 0.37
C LEU A 424 -22.22 2.13 1.86
N PRO A 425 -23.08 2.62 2.78
CA PRO A 425 -22.85 2.50 4.21
C PRO A 425 -22.76 1.04 4.66
N VAL A 426 -21.78 0.73 5.49
CA VAL A 426 -21.53 -0.61 6.03
C VAL A 426 -21.34 -0.61 7.54
N ASP A 427 -21.58 -1.75 8.16
CA ASP A 427 -21.22 -2.01 9.55
C ASP A 427 -19.74 -2.45 9.69
N ARG A 428 -19.31 -2.77 10.91
CA ARG A 428 -17.94 -3.26 11.17
C ARG A 428 -17.63 -4.63 10.55
N GLN A 429 -18.64 -5.37 10.12
CA GLN A 429 -18.49 -6.62 9.38
C GLN A 429 -18.46 -6.41 7.86
N MET A 430 -18.40 -5.16 7.42
CA MET A 430 -18.50 -4.73 6.01
C MET A 430 -19.86 -5.07 5.37
N ARG A 431 -20.90 -5.37 6.16
CA ARG A 431 -22.25 -5.62 5.63
C ARG A 431 -22.97 -4.30 5.37
N THR A 432 -23.65 -4.23 4.25
CA THR A 432 -24.67 -3.19 4.02
C THR A 432 -25.93 -3.50 4.84
N ARG A 433 -26.94 -2.65 4.74
CA ARG A 433 -28.27 -2.96 5.32
C ARG A 433 -28.90 -4.24 4.75
N VAL A 434 -28.45 -4.69 3.59
CA VAL A 434 -28.84 -5.95 2.96
C VAL A 434 -27.80 -7.02 3.33
N SER A 435 -28.16 -7.95 4.19
CA SER A 435 -27.23 -8.81 4.92
C SER A 435 -26.31 -9.70 4.07
N HIS A 436 -26.71 -10.02 2.83
CA HIS A 436 -25.93 -10.81 1.89
C HIS A 436 -25.07 -9.95 0.94
N ILE A 437 -25.12 -8.61 1.07
CA ILE A 437 -24.33 -7.67 0.28
C ILE A 437 -23.38 -6.90 1.20
N PHE A 438 -22.09 -6.97 0.88
CA PHE A 438 -21.02 -6.26 1.54
C PHE A 438 -20.47 -5.16 0.65
N ALA A 439 -19.82 -4.15 1.21
CA ALA A 439 -19.06 -3.17 0.44
C ALA A 439 -17.69 -2.91 1.10
N VAL A 440 -16.65 -2.71 0.27
CA VAL A 440 -15.27 -2.51 0.72
C VAL A 440 -14.54 -1.47 -0.13
N GLY A 441 -13.56 -0.83 0.45
CA GLY A 441 -12.69 0.17 -0.21
C GLY A 441 -13.37 1.52 -0.38
N ASP A 442 -13.02 2.20 -1.47
CA ASP A 442 -13.45 3.60 -1.70
C ASP A 442 -14.98 3.76 -1.72
N VAL A 443 -15.72 2.72 -2.12
CA VAL A 443 -17.17 2.75 -2.19
C VAL A 443 -17.85 2.61 -0.84
N ALA A 444 -17.16 2.07 0.17
CA ALA A 444 -17.71 1.84 1.51
C ALA A 444 -17.57 3.04 2.47
N GLY A 445 -16.85 4.09 2.07
CA GLY A 445 -16.61 5.28 2.88
C GLY A 445 -15.27 5.28 3.62
N GLY A 446 -15.05 6.29 4.47
CA GLY A 446 -13.75 6.55 5.09
C GLY A 446 -12.68 7.01 4.10
N PRO A 447 -11.39 6.97 4.46
CA PRO A 447 -10.33 7.38 3.55
C PRO A 447 -10.22 6.42 2.36
N MET A 448 -10.08 6.99 1.14
CA MET A 448 -9.97 6.23 -0.11
C MET A 448 -8.53 5.74 -0.29
N LEU A 449 -8.16 4.69 0.46
CA LEU A 449 -6.80 4.14 0.54
C LEU A 449 -6.79 2.64 0.24
N ALA A 450 -5.82 2.22 -0.57
CA ALA A 450 -5.70 0.83 -1.03
C ALA A 450 -5.47 -0.16 0.13
N HIS A 451 -4.65 0.20 1.13
CA HIS A 451 -4.39 -0.63 2.29
C HIS A 451 -5.63 -0.79 3.20
N LYS A 452 -6.45 0.26 3.38
CA LYS A 452 -7.77 0.14 4.03
C LYS A 452 -8.63 -0.87 3.27
N ALA A 453 -8.78 -0.71 1.95
CA ALA A 453 -9.58 -1.59 1.11
C ALA A 453 -9.13 -3.07 1.20
N THR A 454 -7.81 -3.32 1.26
CA THR A 454 -7.24 -4.66 1.43
C THR A 454 -7.65 -5.29 2.75
N HIS A 455 -7.60 -4.55 3.86
CA HIS A 455 -8.03 -5.05 5.17
C HIS A 455 -9.55 -5.28 5.24
N GLU A 456 -10.34 -4.36 4.73
CA GLU A 456 -11.80 -4.51 4.63
C GLU A 456 -12.19 -5.71 3.75
N GLY A 457 -11.48 -5.92 2.64
CA GLY A 457 -11.69 -7.06 1.75
C GLY A 457 -11.47 -8.40 2.45
N LYS A 458 -10.45 -8.52 3.30
CA LYS A 458 -10.22 -9.71 4.12
C LYS A 458 -11.37 -9.93 5.11
N VAL A 459 -11.79 -8.88 5.83
CA VAL A 459 -12.90 -8.96 6.79
C VAL A 459 -14.19 -9.40 6.10
N ALA A 460 -14.56 -8.76 4.97
CA ALA A 460 -15.76 -9.12 4.22
C ALA A 460 -15.75 -10.59 3.75
N ALA A 461 -14.61 -11.05 3.22
CA ALA A 461 -14.45 -12.45 2.78
C ALA A 461 -14.56 -13.44 3.95
N GLU A 462 -13.95 -13.14 5.09
CA GLU A 462 -14.00 -13.97 6.29
C GLU A 462 -15.41 -14.02 6.88
N VAL A 463 -16.12 -12.89 6.91
CA VAL A 463 -17.53 -12.84 7.36
C VAL A 463 -18.44 -13.58 6.39
N ALA A 464 -18.24 -13.44 5.07
CA ALA A 464 -18.99 -14.17 4.06
C ALA A 464 -18.77 -15.70 4.17
N ALA A 465 -17.58 -16.13 4.58
CA ALA A 465 -17.26 -17.53 4.88
C ALA A 465 -17.79 -18.01 6.25
N GLY A 466 -18.51 -17.18 7.02
CA GLY A 466 -19.10 -17.53 8.30
C GLY A 466 -18.22 -17.31 9.52
N LEU A 467 -17.03 -16.69 9.36
CA LEU A 467 -16.15 -16.39 10.49
C LEU A 467 -16.65 -15.15 11.26
N LYS A 468 -16.44 -15.15 12.58
CA LYS A 468 -16.74 -14.00 13.45
C LYS A 468 -15.60 -12.99 13.37
N ARG A 469 -15.65 -12.09 12.41
CA ARG A 469 -14.66 -11.02 12.20
C ARG A 469 -15.33 -9.65 12.16
N ALA A 470 -14.55 -8.62 12.43
CA ALA A 470 -14.95 -7.22 12.31
C ALA A 470 -13.72 -6.38 11.90
N PHE A 471 -13.95 -5.30 11.21
CA PHE A 471 -12.94 -4.27 10.97
C PHE A 471 -12.80 -3.45 12.26
N ASP A 472 -11.70 -3.63 12.95
CA ASP A 472 -11.41 -3.07 14.27
C ASP A 472 -10.07 -2.33 14.34
N ALA A 473 -9.49 -2.00 13.19
CA ALA A 473 -8.31 -1.14 13.13
C ALA A 473 -8.56 0.17 13.88
N ARG A 474 -7.65 0.51 14.80
CA ARG A 474 -7.72 1.75 15.57
C ARG A 474 -7.39 2.95 14.71
N VAL A 475 -6.44 2.77 13.80
CA VAL A 475 -5.93 3.84 12.94
C VAL A 475 -5.63 3.35 11.53
N ILE A 476 -5.63 4.28 10.58
CA ILE A 476 -5.28 4.04 9.18
C ILE A 476 -4.27 5.10 8.78
N PRO A 477 -3.01 4.75 8.46
CA PRO A 477 -2.00 5.72 8.08
C PRO A 477 -2.29 6.34 6.72
N SER A 478 -1.89 7.61 6.56
CA SER A 478 -1.94 8.35 5.29
C SER A 478 -0.54 8.77 4.89
N VAL A 479 -0.24 8.71 3.59
CA VAL A 479 1.07 9.08 3.04
C VAL A 479 0.91 9.84 1.74
N ALA A 480 1.59 10.98 1.63
CA ALA A 480 1.89 11.67 0.38
C ALA A 480 3.34 11.38 0.00
N TYR A 481 3.54 10.72 -1.13
CA TYR A 481 4.87 10.33 -1.64
C TYR A 481 5.53 11.45 -2.45
N THR A 482 5.31 12.68 -2.01
CA THR A 482 6.00 13.88 -2.50
C THR A 482 7.48 13.86 -2.12
N ASP A 483 8.23 14.91 -2.44
CA ASP A 483 9.59 15.11 -1.94
C ASP A 483 9.70 16.47 -1.23
N PRO A 484 9.88 16.49 0.14
CA PRO A 484 9.87 15.35 1.07
C PRO A 484 8.50 14.67 1.15
N GLU A 485 8.51 13.38 1.57
CA GLU A 485 7.28 12.66 1.88
C GLU A 485 6.63 13.24 3.14
N VAL A 486 5.30 13.15 3.20
CA VAL A 486 4.52 13.52 4.40
C VAL A 486 3.62 12.35 4.77
N ALA A 487 3.81 11.83 5.99
CA ALA A 487 3.02 10.71 6.51
C ALA A 487 2.42 11.07 7.87
N TRP A 488 1.20 10.60 8.13
CA TRP A 488 0.55 10.79 9.43
C TRP A 488 -0.42 9.66 9.74
N VAL A 489 -0.67 9.47 11.03
CA VAL A 489 -1.55 8.42 11.53
C VAL A 489 -2.17 8.82 12.86
N GLY A 490 -3.39 8.34 13.13
CA GLY A 490 -4.11 8.61 14.37
C GLY A 490 -4.59 10.05 14.49
N LEU A 491 -4.67 10.55 15.71
CA LEU A 491 -5.18 11.88 16.03
C LEU A 491 -4.23 12.97 15.51
N THR A 492 -4.75 13.94 14.76
CA THR A 492 -4.02 15.14 14.36
C THR A 492 -4.20 16.25 15.41
N GLU A 493 -3.26 17.22 15.48
CA GLU A 493 -3.43 18.39 16.34
C GLU A 493 -4.68 19.21 15.97
N SER A 494 -4.97 19.27 14.69
CA SER A 494 -6.13 20.00 14.16
C SER A 494 -7.43 19.36 14.64
N GLU A 495 -7.54 18.03 14.59
CA GLU A 495 -8.68 17.27 15.11
C GLU A 495 -8.78 17.37 16.63
N ALA A 496 -7.66 17.21 17.35
CA ALA A 496 -7.62 17.32 18.79
C ALA A 496 -8.16 18.69 19.27
N LYS A 497 -7.70 19.78 18.64
CA LYS A 497 -8.19 21.13 18.93
C LYS A 497 -9.67 21.31 18.61
N ALA A 498 -10.12 20.80 17.46
CA ALA A 498 -11.53 20.89 17.05
C ALA A 498 -12.48 20.11 17.97
N GLN A 499 -12.02 18.98 18.52
CA GLN A 499 -12.80 18.09 19.39
C GLN A 499 -12.57 18.38 20.90
N GLY A 500 -11.66 19.26 21.25
CA GLY A 500 -11.31 19.55 22.65
C GLY A 500 -10.61 18.39 23.36
N ILE A 501 -9.91 17.52 22.63
CA ILE A 501 -9.16 16.39 23.18
C ILE A 501 -7.82 16.91 23.73
N PRO A 502 -7.52 16.71 25.04
CA PRO A 502 -6.23 17.06 25.58
C PRO A 502 -5.13 16.15 25.02
N TYR A 503 -3.98 16.72 24.72
CA TYR A 503 -2.82 15.96 24.25
C TYR A 503 -1.51 16.60 24.67
N GLY A 504 -0.51 15.77 24.92
CA GLY A 504 0.89 16.16 24.96
C GLY A 504 1.52 16.03 23.59
N LYS A 505 2.53 16.84 23.29
CA LYS A 505 3.24 16.82 22.01
C LYS A 505 4.74 16.88 22.20
N ALA A 506 5.46 16.05 21.48
CA ALA A 506 6.89 16.21 21.27
C ALA A 506 7.24 16.05 19.78
N ALA A 507 8.35 16.65 19.39
CA ALA A 507 8.86 16.54 18.03
C ALA A 507 10.39 16.54 18.05
N PHE A 508 10.96 15.73 17.14
CA PHE A 508 12.40 15.69 16.90
C PHE A 508 12.71 16.23 15.51
N PRO A 509 13.47 17.35 15.39
CA PRO A 509 13.82 17.95 14.12
C PRO A 509 14.93 17.13 13.44
N TRP A 510 14.79 16.85 12.16
CA TRP A 510 15.73 15.99 11.43
C TRP A 510 17.11 16.63 11.22
N ILE A 511 17.24 17.94 11.33
CA ILE A 511 18.55 18.63 11.35
C ILE A 511 19.45 18.17 12.52
N ALA A 512 18.88 17.57 13.57
CA ALA A 512 19.62 16.97 14.67
C ALA A 512 19.91 15.46 14.49
N SER A 513 19.40 14.83 13.42
CA SER A 513 19.62 13.41 13.12
C SER A 513 20.91 13.20 12.34
N GLY A 514 21.83 12.40 12.89
CA GLY A 514 23.08 12.03 12.18
C GLY A 514 22.82 11.35 10.84
N ARG A 515 21.76 10.52 10.73
CA ARG A 515 21.39 9.88 9.48
C ARG A 515 20.88 10.88 8.44
N SER A 516 20.03 11.82 8.83
CA SER A 516 19.50 12.86 7.95
C SER A 516 20.60 13.72 7.37
N LEU A 517 21.56 14.12 8.21
CA LEU A 517 22.76 14.87 7.79
C LEU A 517 23.60 14.08 6.81
N ALA A 518 23.86 12.79 7.11
CA ALA A 518 24.69 11.91 6.28
C ALA A 518 24.14 11.70 4.85
N ILE A 519 22.83 11.80 4.67
CA ILE A 519 22.15 11.66 3.36
C ILE A 519 21.72 13.00 2.77
N ASN A 520 22.08 14.13 3.40
CA ASN A 520 21.70 15.49 2.99
C ASN A 520 20.17 15.69 2.85
N ARG A 521 19.41 15.15 3.81
CA ARG A 521 17.94 15.25 3.86
C ARG A 521 17.51 15.65 5.27
N GLU A 522 17.98 16.82 5.67
CA GLU A 522 17.79 17.36 7.03
C GLU A 522 16.47 18.15 7.20
N GLU A 523 15.75 18.36 6.08
CA GLU A 523 14.45 18.99 6.10
C GLU A 523 13.39 18.08 6.74
N GLY A 524 12.61 18.64 7.63
CA GLY A 524 11.50 17.95 8.25
C GLY A 524 11.69 17.61 9.72
N PHE A 525 10.81 16.76 10.22
CA PHE A 525 10.78 16.35 11.62
C PHE A 525 9.85 15.14 11.82
N THR A 526 9.99 14.47 12.96
CA THR A 526 9.06 13.46 13.47
C THR A 526 8.31 14.06 14.66
N LYS A 527 6.98 13.99 14.66
CA LYS A 527 6.07 14.50 15.70
C LYS A 527 5.20 13.36 16.22
N LEU A 528 5.08 13.26 17.55
CA LEU A 528 4.17 12.34 18.23
C LEU A 528 3.22 13.10 19.15
N LEU A 529 1.98 12.62 19.23
CA LEU A 529 0.95 13.10 20.15
C LEU A 529 0.65 12.01 21.15
N PHE A 530 0.56 12.39 22.43
CA PHE A 530 0.37 11.49 23.54
C PHE A 530 -0.82 11.89 24.38
N ASP A 531 -1.47 10.93 24.98
CA ASP A 531 -2.42 11.14 26.05
C ASP A 531 -1.67 11.69 27.28
N PRO A 532 -2.09 12.82 27.87
CA PRO A 532 -1.32 13.48 28.93
C PRO A 532 -1.30 12.70 30.26
N ASP A 533 -2.25 11.80 30.48
CA ASP A 533 -2.38 11.04 31.73
C ASP A 533 -1.74 9.66 31.64
N THR A 534 -1.92 8.98 30.49
CA THR A 534 -1.44 7.60 30.29
C THR A 534 -0.18 7.51 29.44
N HIS A 535 0.28 8.61 28.85
CA HIS A 535 1.40 8.72 27.92
C HIS A 535 1.27 7.85 26.65
N ARG A 536 0.09 7.25 26.40
CA ARG A 536 -0.15 6.44 25.22
C ARG A 536 -0.12 7.27 23.95
N VAL A 537 0.40 6.68 22.89
CA VAL A 537 0.45 7.33 21.58
C VAL A 537 -0.96 7.46 21.01
N LEU A 538 -1.40 8.69 20.76
CA LEU A 538 -2.68 9.03 20.15
C LEU A 538 -2.58 9.23 18.64
N GLY A 539 -1.43 9.74 18.19
CA GLY A 539 -1.19 10.04 16.80
C GLY A 539 0.25 10.45 16.55
N GLY A 540 0.59 10.60 15.28
CA GLY A 540 1.90 11.08 14.90
C GLY A 540 1.98 11.46 13.43
N GLY A 541 3.02 12.22 13.11
CA GLY A 541 3.30 12.65 11.76
C GLY A 541 4.79 12.80 11.51
N ILE A 542 5.19 12.47 10.31
CA ILE A 542 6.57 12.50 9.86
C ILE A 542 6.61 13.24 8.53
N VAL A 543 7.49 14.21 8.41
CA VAL A 543 7.81 14.84 7.14
C VAL A 543 9.30 14.72 6.89
N GLY A 544 9.66 14.12 5.75
CA GLY A 544 11.04 13.85 5.37
C GLY A 544 11.14 12.66 4.42
N THR A 545 12.37 12.33 4.03
CA THR A 545 12.60 11.19 3.13
C THR A 545 12.20 9.87 3.82
N ASN A 546 11.49 8.98 3.10
CA ASN A 546 10.98 7.69 3.59
C ASN A 546 9.99 7.80 4.77
N ALA A 547 9.30 8.94 4.94
CA ALA A 547 8.28 9.10 5.97
C ALA A 547 7.17 8.05 5.85
N GLY A 548 6.85 7.62 4.62
CA GLY A 548 5.87 6.57 4.34
C GLY A 548 6.23 5.20 4.91
N ASP A 549 7.52 4.86 4.95
CA ASP A 549 7.98 3.62 5.58
C ASP A 549 8.01 3.75 7.12
N LEU A 550 8.48 4.89 7.62
CA LEU A 550 8.66 5.16 9.04
C LEU A 550 7.34 5.24 9.82
N ILE A 551 6.27 5.76 9.21
CA ILE A 551 4.96 5.90 9.89
C ILE A 551 4.36 4.57 10.32
N SER A 552 4.83 3.45 9.78
CA SER A 552 4.38 2.11 10.14
C SER A 552 4.71 1.76 11.58
N GLU A 553 5.82 2.26 12.13
CA GLU A 553 6.19 2.09 13.53
C GLU A 553 5.21 2.82 14.46
N VAL A 554 4.89 4.06 14.14
CA VAL A 554 3.89 4.84 14.90
C VAL A 554 2.50 4.18 14.82
N THR A 555 2.13 3.67 13.63
CA THR A 555 0.89 2.91 13.45
C THR A 555 0.84 1.68 14.35
N LEU A 556 1.93 0.91 14.40
CA LEU A 556 2.04 -0.28 15.25
C LEU A 556 1.96 0.08 16.74
N ALA A 557 2.62 1.17 17.16
CA ALA A 557 2.57 1.64 18.54
C ALA A 557 1.12 1.97 18.98
N ILE A 558 0.35 2.67 18.12
CA ILE A 558 -1.06 2.98 18.40
C ILE A 558 -1.91 1.70 18.45
N GLU A 559 -1.74 0.79 17.51
CA GLU A 559 -2.50 -0.48 17.47
C GLU A 559 -2.24 -1.35 18.69
N LEU A 560 -1.01 -1.40 19.20
CA LEU A 560 -0.62 -2.13 20.41
C LEU A 560 -0.99 -1.37 21.69
N GLY A 561 -1.32 -0.07 21.62
CA GLY A 561 -1.59 0.79 22.77
C GLY A 561 -0.32 1.12 23.55
N ALA A 562 0.83 1.18 22.88
CA ALA A 562 2.12 1.55 23.45
C ALA A 562 2.11 2.99 23.99
N ASP A 563 2.93 3.24 24.99
CA ASP A 563 3.18 4.57 25.52
C ASP A 563 4.55 5.13 25.07
N ALA A 564 4.88 6.35 25.48
CA ALA A 564 6.12 7.01 25.12
C ALA A 564 7.35 6.24 25.61
N SER A 565 7.25 5.61 26.80
CA SER A 565 8.34 4.83 27.39
C SER A 565 8.61 3.55 26.60
N ASP A 566 7.56 2.86 26.12
CA ASP A 566 7.70 1.67 25.29
C ASP A 566 8.52 1.98 24.01
N ILE A 567 8.24 3.12 23.37
CA ILE A 567 8.96 3.56 22.17
C ILE A 567 10.40 3.97 22.51
N GLY A 568 10.59 4.81 23.54
CA GLY A 568 11.90 5.34 23.92
C GLY A 568 12.86 4.26 24.44
N LEU A 569 12.35 3.19 25.07
CA LEU A 569 13.15 2.04 25.53
C LEU A 569 13.42 1.02 24.43
N THR A 570 12.73 1.10 23.29
CA THR A 570 13.01 0.23 22.13
C THR A 570 14.34 0.60 21.50
N ILE A 571 15.28 -0.35 21.42
CA ILE A 571 16.59 -0.10 20.81
C ILE A 571 16.45 0.03 19.31
N HIS A 572 16.72 1.21 18.78
CA HIS A 572 16.76 1.50 17.35
C HIS A 572 18.19 1.35 16.80
N PRO A 573 18.37 0.82 15.59
CA PRO A 573 19.70 0.72 14.98
C PRO A 573 20.26 2.11 14.66
N HIS A 574 21.56 2.31 14.90
CA HIS A 574 22.26 3.58 14.69
C HIS A 574 23.27 3.49 13.51
N PRO A 575 23.36 4.50 12.60
CA PRO A 575 22.43 5.62 12.48
C PRO A 575 21.28 5.29 11.50
N THR A 576 20.05 5.58 11.88
CA THR A 576 18.86 5.39 11.03
C THR A 576 17.88 6.55 11.17
N LEU A 577 16.92 6.64 10.23
CA LEU A 577 15.82 7.61 10.33
C LEU A 577 14.77 7.17 11.36
N SER A 578 14.65 5.87 11.66
CA SER A 578 13.70 5.36 12.66
C SER A 578 14.04 5.83 14.08
N GLU A 579 15.32 6.12 14.40
CA GLU A 579 15.69 6.73 15.68
C GLU A 579 14.91 8.02 15.98
N THR A 580 14.48 8.74 14.93
CA THR A 580 13.71 9.98 15.11
C THR A 580 12.35 9.77 15.77
N VAL A 581 11.79 8.54 15.70
CA VAL A 581 10.55 8.15 16.38
C VAL A 581 10.84 7.96 17.88
N ALA A 582 11.91 7.24 18.22
CA ALA A 582 12.36 7.10 19.61
C ALA A 582 12.71 8.45 20.23
N PHE A 583 13.49 9.27 19.52
CA PHE A 583 13.88 10.60 20.02
C PHE A 583 12.67 11.53 20.25
N ALA A 584 11.61 11.42 19.44
CA ALA A 584 10.38 12.16 19.70
C ALA A 584 9.67 11.67 20.96
N ALA A 585 9.69 10.37 21.25
CA ALA A 585 9.14 9.79 22.48
C ALA A 585 9.99 10.16 23.71
N GLU A 586 11.31 10.05 23.63
CA GLU A 586 12.24 10.48 24.67
C GLU A 586 12.15 11.99 24.97
N ALA A 587 11.91 12.81 23.93
CA ALA A 587 11.68 14.23 24.12
C ALA A 587 10.41 14.52 24.94
N PHE A 588 9.38 13.69 24.78
CA PHE A 588 8.17 13.77 25.60
C PHE A 588 8.43 13.38 27.06
N GLU A 589 9.13 12.28 27.29
CA GLU A 589 9.51 11.79 28.63
C GLU A 589 10.61 12.64 29.30
N GLY A 590 11.28 13.54 28.56
CA GLY A 590 12.39 14.36 29.06
C GLY A 590 13.69 13.58 29.27
N THR A 591 13.87 12.47 28.59
CA THR A 591 15.04 11.59 28.64
C THR A 591 15.99 11.77 27.46
N LEU A 592 15.56 12.49 26.41
CA LEU A 592 16.35 12.75 25.21
C LEU A 592 17.69 13.44 25.53
N THR A 593 18.78 12.88 24.98
CA THR A 593 20.15 13.40 25.15
C THR A 593 20.71 14.08 23.88
N ASP A 594 20.17 13.74 22.73
CA ASP A 594 20.66 14.15 21.40
C ASP A 594 20.25 15.58 21.01
N LEU A 595 19.33 16.17 21.79
CA LEU A 595 18.89 17.55 21.62
C LEU A 595 18.63 18.19 22.99
N TYR A 596 19.23 19.35 23.25
CA TYR A 596 18.93 20.10 24.47
C TYR A 596 17.55 20.77 24.38
N ILE A 597 16.61 20.29 25.19
CA ILE A 597 15.28 20.88 25.35
C ILE A 597 15.25 21.59 26.71
N PRO A 598 15.15 22.94 26.75
CA PRO A 598 15.04 23.66 28.01
C PRO A 598 13.81 23.21 28.80
N LYS A 599 13.98 22.86 30.08
CA LYS A 599 12.83 22.58 30.94
C LYS A 599 12.00 23.87 31.05
N LYS A 600 10.72 23.77 30.76
CA LYS A 600 9.79 24.86 31.07
C LYS A 600 9.74 24.96 32.60
N GLY A 601 10.23 26.10 33.14
CA GLY A 601 10.18 26.40 34.57
C GLY A 601 8.76 26.59 35.08
#